data_89cbf1d7109a4b2062084b0aba254fd1
#
_entry.id   89cbf1d7109a4b2062084b0aba254fd1
#
_cell.length_a   1.000
_cell.length_b   1.000
_cell.length_c   1.000
_cell.angle_alpha   90.00
_cell.angle_beta   90.00
_cell.angle_gamma   90.00
#
_symmetry.space_group_name_H-M   'P 1'
#
loop_
_entity.id
_entity.type
_entity.pdbx_description
1 polymer ?
#
loop_
_entity_poly.entity_id
_entity_poly.type
_entity_poly.pdbx_seq_one_letter_code
_entity_poly.pdbx_strand_id
1 'polypeptide(L)'
;MLFDGHGDVWTDVTCKRVDHNETDIFRKYHLKKFQAGKVTGGIFVIWIDPPYDQDPPARSKQIVESIKAEMIDSADLLNFVTKFDDFEKGTKAGKINVVTGIEGLSQIGEDIDMIDYFYNEVGARHAMLTWNELNALATGCPQDPTRGLTEAGKRAVKRMEKLGMVLDVSHLNDKSFWDLMSIATTPVIASHSNSRTVCPAKRNLTDDMLKEIAKTGGLVGMNSLREFVSEKREEQNVQKLCDHL
;
A
#
# COMPACT_ATOMS: atom_id res chain seq x y z
N MET A 1 -18.53 -2.17 -8.27
CA MET A 1 -17.06 -2.08 -8.48
C MET A 1 -16.39 -2.77 -7.30
N LEU A 2 -15.49 -3.71 -7.53
CA LEU A 2 -14.64 -4.29 -6.49
C LEU A 2 -13.24 -3.69 -6.68
N PHE A 3 -12.73 -3.03 -5.65
CA PHE A 3 -11.42 -2.37 -5.67
C PHE A 3 -10.53 -3.02 -4.59
N ASP A 4 -9.36 -3.50 -4.99
CA ASP A 4 -8.39 -4.10 -4.09
C ASP A 4 -7.60 -2.99 -3.38
N GLY A 5 -7.69 -2.92 -2.06
CA GLY A 5 -7.00 -1.90 -1.26
C GLY A 5 -5.48 -2.03 -1.27
N HIS A 6 -4.95 -3.22 -1.58
CA HIS A 6 -3.51 -3.47 -1.54
C HIS A 6 -3.12 -4.72 -2.32
N GLY A 7 -2.21 -4.58 -3.26
CA GLY A 7 -1.65 -5.71 -4.01
C GLY A 7 -0.19 -5.48 -4.41
N ASP A 8 0.66 -6.48 -4.17
CA ASP A 8 2.10 -6.48 -4.47
C ASP A 8 2.40 -6.68 -5.96
N VAL A 9 1.52 -6.15 -6.83
CA VAL A 9 1.61 -6.40 -8.28
C VAL A 9 2.90 -5.83 -8.86
N TRP A 10 3.31 -4.63 -8.44
CA TRP A 10 4.53 -4.02 -8.98
C TRP A 10 5.80 -4.73 -8.54
N THR A 11 5.82 -5.28 -7.32
CA THR A 11 6.92 -6.12 -6.85
C THR A 11 6.99 -7.42 -7.66
N ASP A 12 5.87 -8.11 -7.87
CA ASP A 12 5.83 -9.34 -8.69
C ASP A 12 6.22 -9.07 -10.15
N VAL A 13 5.75 -7.96 -10.72
CA VAL A 13 6.17 -7.50 -12.07
C VAL A 13 7.67 -7.32 -12.12
N THR A 14 8.27 -6.69 -11.10
CA THR A 14 9.71 -6.44 -11.07
C THR A 14 10.51 -7.74 -10.97
N CYS A 15 10.13 -8.64 -10.06
CA CYS A 15 10.78 -9.95 -9.92
C CYS A 15 10.77 -10.70 -11.26
N LYS A 16 9.64 -10.77 -11.94
CA LYS A 16 9.56 -11.48 -13.21
C LYS A 16 10.34 -10.82 -14.34
N ARG A 17 10.35 -9.48 -14.39
CA ARG A 17 11.12 -8.74 -15.40
C ARG A 17 12.63 -8.82 -15.17
N VAL A 18 13.06 -8.57 -13.95
CA VAL A 18 14.48 -8.44 -13.61
C VAL A 18 15.12 -9.82 -13.43
N ASP A 19 14.47 -10.70 -12.66
CA ASP A 19 15.07 -11.98 -12.27
C ASP A 19 14.83 -13.09 -13.31
N HIS A 20 13.76 -12.99 -14.11
CA HIS A 20 13.37 -14.01 -15.09
C HIS A 20 13.36 -13.51 -16.55
N ASN A 21 13.66 -12.22 -16.77
CA ASN A 21 13.69 -11.60 -18.11
C ASN A 21 12.38 -11.79 -18.88
N GLU A 22 11.24 -11.67 -18.19
CA GLU A 22 9.91 -11.78 -18.76
C GLU A 22 9.31 -10.41 -19.09
N THR A 23 8.25 -10.38 -19.93
CA THR A 23 7.48 -9.19 -20.31
C THR A 23 5.98 -9.48 -20.25
N ASP A 24 5.13 -8.43 -20.32
CA ASP A 24 3.66 -8.55 -20.33
C ASP A 24 3.14 -9.36 -19.12
N ILE A 25 3.66 -8.99 -17.94
CA ILE A 25 3.51 -9.78 -16.71
C ILE A 25 2.06 -9.73 -16.21
N PHE A 26 1.45 -8.53 -16.22
CA PHE A 26 0.08 -8.39 -15.74
C PHE A 26 -0.87 -9.31 -16.51
N ARG A 27 -0.78 -9.33 -17.84
CA ARG A 27 -1.60 -10.20 -18.71
C ARG A 27 -1.40 -11.67 -18.41
N LYS A 28 -0.15 -12.11 -18.27
CA LYS A 28 0.20 -13.50 -18.07
C LYS A 28 -0.21 -14.04 -16.70
N TYR A 29 -0.03 -13.26 -15.64
CA TYR A 29 -0.07 -13.77 -14.26
C TYR A 29 -1.21 -13.20 -13.42
N HIS A 30 -1.73 -12.00 -13.75
CA HIS A 30 -2.72 -11.31 -12.93
C HIS A 30 -4.08 -11.20 -13.59
N LEU A 31 -4.16 -10.90 -14.87
CA LEU A 31 -5.42 -10.57 -15.55
C LEU A 31 -6.53 -11.59 -15.30
N LYS A 32 -6.25 -12.90 -15.45
CA LYS A 32 -7.25 -13.96 -15.23
C LYS A 32 -7.78 -13.98 -13.79
N LYS A 33 -6.92 -13.68 -12.80
CA LYS A 33 -7.31 -13.63 -11.39
C LYS A 33 -8.21 -12.43 -11.12
N PHE A 34 -7.86 -11.25 -11.65
CA PHE A 34 -8.68 -10.04 -11.58
C PHE A 34 -10.05 -10.24 -12.22
N GLN A 35 -10.09 -10.85 -13.39
CA GLN A 35 -11.36 -11.18 -14.09
C GLN A 35 -12.20 -12.17 -13.30
N ALA A 36 -11.63 -13.26 -12.79
CA ALA A 36 -12.32 -14.26 -11.98
C ALA A 36 -12.88 -13.66 -10.68
N GLY A 37 -12.13 -12.77 -10.04
CA GLY A 37 -12.54 -12.04 -8.83
C GLY A 37 -13.45 -10.84 -9.12
N LYS A 38 -13.71 -10.51 -10.39
CA LYS A 38 -14.43 -9.28 -10.79
C LYS A 38 -13.83 -8.02 -10.20
N VAL A 39 -12.52 -8.01 -9.99
CA VAL A 39 -11.76 -6.86 -9.48
C VAL A 39 -11.57 -5.87 -10.61
N THR A 40 -12.03 -4.64 -10.44
CA THR A 40 -12.03 -3.58 -11.47
C THR A 40 -11.00 -2.50 -11.23
N GLY A 41 -10.24 -2.61 -10.15
CA GLY A 41 -9.14 -1.69 -9.83
C GLY A 41 -8.46 -2.07 -8.52
N GLY A 42 -7.35 -1.41 -8.21
CA GLY A 42 -6.62 -1.62 -6.97
C GLY A 42 -5.47 -0.63 -6.76
N ILE A 43 -4.95 -0.63 -5.55
CA ILE A 43 -3.68 0.02 -5.22
C ILE A 43 -2.58 -1.02 -5.45
N PHE A 44 -1.74 -0.81 -6.47
CA PHE A 44 -0.59 -1.66 -6.74
C PHE A 44 0.64 -1.01 -6.13
N VAL A 45 1.31 -1.72 -5.22
CA VAL A 45 2.35 -1.11 -4.39
C VAL A 45 3.76 -1.41 -4.88
N ILE A 46 4.61 -0.41 -4.66
CA ILE A 46 6.07 -0.53 -4.68
C ILE A 46 6.46 -0.99 -3.28
N TRP A 47 6.89 -2.21 -3.15
CA TRP A 47 7.42 -2.79 -1.92
C TRP A 47 8.85 -3.27 -2.13
N ILE A 48 9.72 -2.94 -1.19
CA ILE A 48 11.12 -3.38 -1.23
C ILE A 48 11.23 -4.74 -0.59
N ASP A 49 11.25 -5.77 -1.43
CA ASP A 49 11.24 -7.16 -1.04
C ASP A 49 12.62 -7.67 -0.58
N PRO A 50 12.69 -8.53 0.44
CA PRO A 50 13.93 -9.25 0.74
C PRO A 50 14.34 -10.18 -0.42
N PRO A 51 15.65 -10.33 -0.72
CA PRO A 51 16.80 -9.78 -0.01
C PRO A 51 17.24 -8.37 -0.46
N TYR A 52 16.45 -7.70 -1.28
CA TYR A 52 16.81 -6.39 -1.87
C TYR A 52 16.66 -5.21 -0.89
N ASP A 53 16.14 -5.47 0.31
CA ASP A 53 16.09 -4.53 1.44
C ASP A 53 17.47 -4.12 1.99
N GLN A 54 18.54 -4.77 1.51
CA GLN A 54 19.93 -4.37 1.76
C GLN A 54 20.33 -3.11 0.99
N ASP A 55 19.69 -2.80 -0.15
CA ASP A 55 19.87 -1.57 -0.93
C ASP A 55 18.50 -1.08 -1.45
N PRO A 56 17.66 -0.51 -0.58
CA PRO A 56 16.32 -0.07 -0.95
C PRO A 56 16.29 0.94 -2.10
N PRO A 57 17.21 1.93 -2.20
CA PRO A 57 17.24 2.85 -3.34
C PRO A 57 17.46 2.15 -4.68
N ALA A 58 18.39 1.18 -4.77
CA ALA A 58 18.65 0.45 -6.00
C ALA A 58 17.43 -0.38 -6.41
N ARG A 59 16.80 -1.09 -5.46
CA ARG A 59 15.60 -1.90 -5.75
C ARG A 59 14.43 -1.03 -6.18
N SER A 60 14.18 0.10 -5.52
CA SER A 60 13.10 1.01 -5.90
C SER A 60 13.25 1.53 -7.33
N LYS A 61 14.47 1.80 -7.78
CA LYS A 61 14.75 2.19 -9.17
C LYS A 61 14.40 1.08 -10.16
N GLN A 62 14.76 -0.18 -9.86
CA GLN A 62 14.37 -1.33 -10.69
C GLN A 62 12.85 -1.47 -10.78
N ILE A 63 12.13 -1.25 -9.65
CA ILE A 63 10.67 -1.30 -9.63
C ILE A 63 10.08 -0.18 -10.50
N VAL A 64 10.58 1.05 -10.39
CA VAL A 64 10.14 2.19 -11.22
C VAL A 64 10.30 1.89 -12.71
N GLU A 65 11.46 1.37 -13.14
CA GLU A 65 11.67 0.99 -14.54
C GLU A 65 10.78 -0.16 -14.99
N SER A 66 10.54 -1.14 -14.12
CA SER A 66 9.64 -2.26 -14.40
C SER A 66 8.18 -1.80 -14.54
N ILE A 67 7.73 -0.85 -13.70
CA ILE A 67 6.40 -0.24 -13.82
C ILE A 67 6.27 0.46 -15.18
N LYS A 68 7.24 1.30 -15.55
CA LYS A 68 7.21 2.03 -16.84
C LYS A 68 7.12 1.07 -18.02
N ALA A 69 7.87 -0.03 -18.00
CA ALA A 69 7.81 -1.04 -19.04
C ALA A 69 6.45 -1.76 -19.08
N GLU A 70 5.90 -2.15 -17.90
CA GLU A 70 4.60 -2.82 -17.83
C GLU A 70 3.44 -1.88 -18.22
N MET A 71 3.55 -0.57 -17.95
CA MET A 71 2.58 0.43 -18.41
C MET A 71 2.45 0.44 -19.95
N ILE A 72 3.55 0.17 -20.65
CA ILE A 72 3.55 0.07 -22.13
C ILE A 72 2.95 -1.27 -22.55
N ASP A 73 3.42 -2.39 -21.99
CA ASP A 73 3.00 -3.73 -22.38
C ASP A 73 1.50 -3.98 -22.12
N SER A 74 0.98 -3.43 -21.01
CA SER A 74 -0.40 -3.62 -20.57
C SER A 74 -1.29 -2.37 -20.79
N ALA A 75 -0.91 -1.46 -21.70
CA ALA A 75 -1.63 -0.21 -21.94
C ALA A 75 -3.09 -0.39 -22.38
N ASP A 76 -3.42 -1.52 -22.99
CA ASP A 76 -4.79 -1.90 -23.36
C ASP A 76 -5.63 -2.42 -22.18
N LEU A 77 -5.00 -2.89 -21.11
CA LEU A 77 -5.63 -3.51 -19.94
C LEU A 77 -5.72 -2.60 -18.74
N LEU A 78 -4.69 -1.78 -18.50
CA LEU A 78 -4.55 -0.96 -17.31
C LEU A 78 -4.86 0.51 -17.60
N ASN A 79 -5.52 1.15 -16.65
CA ASN A 79 -5.75 2.59 -16.64
C ASN A 79 -5.11 3.17 -15.37
N PHE A 80 -4.07 3.97 -15.54
CA PHE A 80 -3.37 4.60 -14.43
C PHE A 80 -4.15 5.79 -13.93
N VAL A 81 -4.48 5.75 -12.64
CA VAL A 81 -5.28 6.76 -11.95
C VAL A 81 -4.34 7.73 -11.24
N THR A 82 -4.30 8.94 -11.73
CA THR A 82 -3.55 10.05 -11.11
C THR A 82 -4.45 11.16 -10.58
N LYS A 83 -5.73 11.14 -10.97
CA LYS A 83 -6.78 12.05 -10.50
C LYS A 83 -8.14 11.36 -10.57
N PHE A 84 -9.12 11.91 -9.86
CA PHE A 84 -10.45 11.31 -9.71
C PHE A 84 -11.12 10.95 -11.06
N ASP A 85 -11.08 11.84 -12.03
CA ASP A 85 -11.72 11.63 -13.34
C ASP A 85 -11.16 10.43 -14.12
N ASP A 86 -9.95 9.98 -13.79
CA ASP A 86 -9.33 8.84 -14.47
C ASP A 86 -10.05 7.52 -14.14
N PHE A 87 -10.67 7.40 -12.96
CA PHE A 87 -11.51 6.24 -12.62
C PHE A 87 -12.65 6.01 -13.59
N GLU A 88 -13.38 7.07 -13.91
CA GLU A 88 -14.51 6.99 -14.86
C GLU A 88 -14.04 6.63 -16.27
N LYS A 89 -12.92 7.21 -16.71
CA LYS A 89 -12.33 6.92 -18.03
C LYS A 89 -11.93 5.46 -18.15
N GLY A 90 -11.22 4.91 -17.15
CA GLY A 90 -10.81 3.52 -17.12
C GLY A 90 -12.01 2.57 -17.10
N THR A 91 -13.00 2.88 -16.27
CA THR A 91 -14.25 2.10 -16.18
C THR A 91 -15.01 2.07 -17.52
N LYS A 92 -15.18 3.24 -18.16
CA LYS A 92 -15.82 3.31 -19.50
C LYS A 92 -15.04 2.57 -20.58
N ALA A 93 -13.71 2.53 -20.47
CA ALA A 93 -12.85 1.80 -21.38
C ALA A 93 -12.75 0.30 -21.08
N GLY A 94 -13.41 -0.19 -20.03
CA GLY A 94 -13.32 -1.60 -19.58
C GLY A 94 -11.95 -2.01 -19.06
N LYS A 95 -11.13 -1.05 -18.64
CA LYS A 95 -9.78 -1.28 -18.11
C LYS A 95 -9.80 -1.41 -16.59
N ILE A 96 -8.76 -2.01 -16.05
CA ILE A 96 -8.50 -2.08 -14.61
C ILE A 96 -7.89 -0.77 -14.15
N ASN A 97 -8.53 -0.11 -13.18
CA ASN A 97 -8.07 1.16 -12.62
C ASN A 97 -6.95 0.91 -11.60
N VAL A 98 -5.77 1.43 -11.85
CA VAL A 98 -4.57 1.23 -11.02
C VAL A 98 -4.17 2.54 -10.36
N VAL A 99 -4.18 2.56 -9.04
CA VAL A 99 -3.51 3.58 -8.23
C VAL A 99 -2.13 3.04 -7.86
N THR A 100 -1.06 3.71 -8.26
CA THR A 100 0.28 3.34 -7.79
C THR A 100 0.45 3.77 -6.35
N GLY A 101 0.78 2.82 -5.48
CA GLY A 101 1.07 3.02 -4.07
C GLY A 101 2.54 2.73 -3.73
N ILE A 102 2.94 3.09 -2.51
CA ILE A 102 4.26 2.76 -1.97
C ILE A 102 4.05 2.12 -0.60
N GLU A 103 4.54 0.90 -0.42
CA GLU A 103 4.51 0.19 0.85
C GLU A 103 5.88 0.30 1.54
N GLY A 104 5.94 1.24 2.49
CA GLY A 104 7.18 1.63 3.15
C GLY A 104 8.04 2.59 2.33
N LEU A 105 8.62 3.56 3.01
CA LEU A 105 9.46 4.61 2.42
C LEU A 105 10.92 4.49 2.90
N SER A 106 11.39 3.26 3.19
CA SER A 106 12.79 3.02 3.61
C SER A 106 13.80 3.49 2.56
N GLN A 107 13.44 3.43 1.29
CA GLN A 107 14.28 3.80 0.14
C GLN A 107 14.60 5.30 0.04
N ILE A 108 13.83 6.16 0.71
CA ILE A 108 14.07 7.61 0.67
C ILE A 108 14.97 8.10 1.81
N GLY A 109 15.18 7.28 2.87
CA GLY A 109 15.86 7.75 4.07
C GLY A 109 15.19 9.01 4.65
N GLU A 110 15.93 10.12 4.76
CA GLU A 110 15.41 11.43 5.17
C GLU A 110 15.19 12.40 4.00
N ASP A 111 15.43 11.98 2.78
CA ASP A 111 15.26 12.78 1.57
C ASP A 111 13.79 12.80 1.14
N ILE A 112 13.04 13.74 1.72
CA ILE A 112 11.59 13.88 1.50
C ILE A 112 11.26 14.28 0.06
N ASP A 113 12.19 14.86 -0.69
CA ASP A 113 11.97 15.24 -2.09
C ASP A 113 11.84 14.01 -3.00
N MET A 114 12.31 12.84 -2.56
CA MET A 114 12.09 11.57 -3.25
C MET A 114 10.61 11.17 -3.33
N ILE A 115 9.74 11.69 -2.48
CA ILE A 115 8.28 11.49 -2.58
C ILE A 115 7.78 12.12 -3.89
N ASP A 116 8.30 13.30 -4.25
CA ASP A 116 7.97 13.96 -5.51
C ASP A 116 8.45 13.17 -6.72
N TYR A 117 9.61 12.52 -6.60
CA TYR A 117 10.11 11.64 -7.65
C TYR A 117 9.09 10.52 -7.96
N PHE A 118 8.64 9.77 -6.96
CA PHE A 118 7.64 8.71 -7.20
C PHE A 118 6.29 9.26 -7.66
N TYR A 119 5.87 10.42 -7.12
CA TYR A 119 4.66 11.10 -7.55
C TYR A 119 4.68 11.43 -9.05
N ASN A 120 5.82 11.91 -9.56
CA ASN A 120 5.96 12.34 -10.95
C ASN A 120 6.31 11.19 -11.90
N GLU A 121 7.23 10.29 -11.51
CA GLU A 121 7.77 9.25 -12.40
C GLU A 121 6.82 8.10 -12.67
N VAL A 122 6.07 7.67 -11.64
CA VAL A 122 5.15 6.53 -11.73
C VAL A 122 3.73 6.87 -11.30
N GLY A 123 3.44 8.14 -11.10
CA GLY A 123 2.10 8.58 -10.72
C GLY A 123 1.66 8.10 -9.35
N ALA A 124 2.58 7.91 -8.39
CA ALA A 124 2.21 7.46 -7.04
C ALA A 124 1.22 8.42 -6.38
N ARG A 125 0.13 7.89 -5.84
CA ARG A 125 -0.95 8.65 -5.19
C ARG A 125 -1.29 8.15 -3.79
N HIS A 126 -0.56 7.16 -3.31
CA HIS A 126 -0.74 6.51 -2.01
C HIS A 126 0.64 6.12 -1.46
N ALA A 127 0.84 6.25 -0.14
CA ALA A 127 2.02 5.67 0.50
C ALA A 127 1.81 5.40 2.00
N MET A 128 2.57 4.40 2.49
CA MET A 128 2.81 4.10 3.89
C MET A 128 4.22 4.51 4.27
N LEU A 129 4.44 4.96 5.51
CA LEU A 129 5.78 5.36 5.97
C LEU A 129 6.71 4.17 6.20
N THR A 130 6.16 3.03 6.61
CA THR A 130 6.92 1.80 6.88
C THR A 130 6.22 0.58 6.29
N TRP A 131 6.97 -0.47 6.02
CA TRP A 131 6.51 -1.84 6.12
C TRP A 131 6.70 -2.32 7.58
N ASN A 132 7.33 -3.48 7.82
CA ASN A 132 7.54 -4.02 9.18
C ASN A 132 8.82 -3.52 9.86
N GLU A 133 9.61 -2.70 9.18
CA GLU A 133 10.89 -2.18 9.67
C GLU A 133 10.74 -0.90 10.50
N LEU A 134 11.80 -0.60 11.23
CA LEU A 134 12.08 0.71 11.77
C LEU A 134 12.97 1.45 10.76
N ASN A 135 12.48 2.57 10.24
CA ASN A 135 13.25 3.36 9.26
C ASN A 135 13.46 4.81 9.71
N ALA A 136 13.98 5.65 8.82
CA ALA A 136 14.26 7.05 9.12
C ALA A 136 13.01 7.89 9.44
N LEU A 137 11.81 7.45 9.02
CA LEU A 137 10.57 8.22 9.12
C LEU A 137 9.69 7.81 10.29
N ALA A 138 9.57 6.50 10.54
CA ALA A 138 8.61 5.95 11.48
C ALA A 138 9.05 4.57 11.98
N THR A 139 8.20 3.96 12.79
CA THR A 139 8.37 2.62 13.30
C THR A 139 7.21 1.73 12.87
N GLY A 140 7.55 0.64 12.16
CA GLY A 140 6.60 -0.38 11.76
C GLY A 140 6.30 -1.37 12.88
N CYS A 141 5.18 -2.05 12.80
CA CYS A 141 4.85 -3.20 13.64
C CYS A 141 5.65 -4.42 13.12
N PRO A 142 6.35 -5.19 13.96
CA PRO A 142 6.31 -5.27 15.43
C PRO A 142 7.51 -4.62 16.15
N GLN A 143 8.13 -3.62 15.56
CA GLN A 143 9.35 -2.99 16.11
C GLN A 143 9.10 -2.26 17.43
N ASP A 144 10.07 -1.44 17.87
CA ASP A 144 10.07 -0.71 19.15
C ASP A 144 8.72 0.00 19.41
N PRO A 145 7.95 -0.42 20.43
CA PRO A 145 6.63 0.16 20.68
C PRO A 145 6.69 1.58 21.26
N THR A 146 7.87 2.05 21.68
CA THR A 146 8.04 3.38 22.28
C THR A 146 8.43 4.45 21.28
N ARG A 147 8.98 4.06 20.12
CA ARG A 147 9.38 4.97 19.06
C ARG A 147 8.23 5.17 18.07
N GLY A 148 7.84 6.41 17.83
CA GLY A 148 6.81 6.83 16.89
C GLY A 148 7.38 7.42 15.60
N LEU A 149 6.73 8.49 15.09
CA LEU A 149 7.23 9.27 13.98
C LEU A 149 8.46 10.09 14.38
N THR A 150 9.41 10.17 13.43
CA THR A 150 10.53 11.12 13.53
C THR A 150 10.11 12.49 12.99
N GLU A 151 10.97 13.50 13.14
CA GLU A 151 10.75 14.80 12.50
C GLU A 151 10.76 14.68 10.95
N ALA A 152 11.58 13.78 10.38
CA ALA A 152 11.53 13.45 8.96
C ALA A 152 10.19 12.81 8.57
N GLY A 153 9.67 11.89 9.39
CA GLY A 153 8.36 11.29 9.20
C GLY A 153 7.22 12.31 9.20
N LYS A 154 7.26 13.28 10.11
CA LYS A 154 6.28 14.37 10.14
C LYS A 154 6.35 15.25 8.87
N ARG A 155 7.57 15.54 8.37
CA ARG A 155 7.74 16.25 7.09
C ARG A 155 7.20 15.44 5.91
N ALA A 156 7.44 14.11 5.90
CA ALA A 156 6.91 13.21 4.87
C ALA A 156 5.38 13.24 4.82
N VAL A 157 4.69 13.10 5.96
CA VAL A 157 3.23 13.22 6.05
C VAL A 157 2.73 14.53 5.44
N LYS A 158 3.31 15.66 5.88
CA LYS A 158 2.92 16.97 5.34
C LYS A 158 3.19 17.11 3.84
N ARG A 159 4.28 16.49 3.34
CA ARG A 159 4.59 16.52 1.90
C ARG A 159 3.56 15.71 1.12
N MET A 160 3.21 14.51 1.58
CA MET A 160 2.20 13.67 0.95
C MET A 160 0.84 14.39 0.91
N GLU A 161 0.40 15.01 2.01
CA GLU A 161 -0.84 15.81 2.03
C GLU A 161 -0.81 16.97 1.03
N LYS A 162 0.31 17.70 0.95
CA LYS A 162 0.48 18.81 -0.01
C LYS A 162 0.40 18.35 -1.47
N LEU A 163 0.83 17.13 -1.76
CA LEU A 163 0.72 16.51 -3.08
C LEU A 163 -0.66 15.88 -3.34
N GLY A 164 -1.53 15.82 -2.34
CA GLY A 164 -2.83 15.14 -2.44
C GLY A 164 -2.71 13.62 -2.51
N MET A 165 -1.64 13.06 -1.93
CA MET A 165 -1.47 11.61 -1.80
C MET A 165 -2.28 11.07 -0.63
N VAL A 166 -2.79 9.85 -0.76
CA VAL A 166 -3.49 9.14 0.31
C VAL A 166 -2.49 8.63 1.34
N LEU A 167 -2.69 9.00 2.59
CA LEU A 167 -1.94 8.50 3.75
C LEU A 167 -2.49 7.15 4.19
N ASP A 168 -1.62 6.16 4.36
CA ASP A 168 -1.98 4.82 4.82
C ASP A 168 -1.23 4.48 6.12
N VAL A 169 -1.97 4.05 7.12
CA VAL A 169 -1.44 3.68 8.45
C VAL A 169 -1.21 2.17 8.61
N SER A 170 -1.50 1.37 7.59
CA SER A 170 -1.15 -0.05 7.61
C SER A 170 0.34 -0.20 7.91
N HIS A 171 0.71 -1.23 8.66
CA HIS A 171 2.06 -1.52 9.14
C HIS A 171 2.63 -0.62 10.25
N LEU A 172 2.09 0.55 10.53
CA LEU A 172 2.60 1.36 11.64
C LEU A 172 2.42 0.64 12.99
N ASN A 173 3.39 0.81 13.92
CA ASN A 173 3.15 0.49 15.30
C ASN A 173 2.16 1.48 15.93
N ASP A 174 1.62 1.16 17.10
CA ASP A 174 0.58 1.98 17.74
C ASP A 174 1.05 3.42 17.99
N LYS A 175 2.30 3.61 18.38
CA LYS A 175 2.86 4.95 18.64
C LYS A 175 2.94 5.79 17.35
N SER A 176 3.46 5.20 16.26
CA SER A 176 3.52 5.89 14.95
C SER A 176 2.13 6.19 14.40
N PHE A 177 1.17 5.28 14.62
CA PHE A 177 -0.23 5.52 14.26
C PHE A 177 -0.77 6.79 14.92
N TRP A 178 -0.68 6.89 16.26
CA TRP A 178 -1.21 8.04 17.00
C TRP A 178 -0.44 9.33 16.71
N ASP A 179 0.86 9.25 16.48
CA ASP A 179 1.66 10.41 16.08
C ASP A 179 1.20 10.93 14.71
N LEU A 180 0.97 10.03 13.73
CA LEU A 180 0.45 10.41 12.42
C LEU A 180 -0.94 11.03 12.52
N MET A 181 -1.87 10.36 13.21
CA MET A 181 -3.24 10.86 13.38
C MET A 181 -3.29 12.23 14.07
N SER A 182 -2.32 12.54 14.94
CA SER A 182 -2.25 13.85 15.62
C SER A 182 -1.90 15.02 14.70
N ILE A 183 -1.33 14.75 13.52
CA ILE A 183 -0.87 15.78 12.57
C ILE A 183 -1.53 15.71 11.20
N ALA A 184 -2.23 14.61 10.88
CA ALA A 184 -2.95 14.43 9.62
C ALA A 184 -4.13 15.41 9.53
N THR A 185 -4.30 16.01 8.36
CA THR A 185 -5.37 16.98 8.06
C THR A 185 -6.28 16.52 6.94
N THR A 186 -5.92 15.42 6.27
CA THR A 186 -6.69 14.78 5.19
C THR A 186 -7.19 13.40 5.64
N PRO A 187 -8.17 12.81 4.94
CA PRO A 187 -8.59 11.44 5.21
C PRO A 187 -7.43 10.44 5.18
N VAL A 188 -7.37 9.57 6.18
CA VAL A 188 -6.34 8.53 6.34
C VAL A 188 -6.98 7.17 6.14
N ILE A 189 -6.30 6.25 5.46
CA ILE A 189 -6.78 4.88 5.29
C ILE A 189 -5.90 3.86 6.00
N ALA A 190 -6.43 2.67 6.21
CA ALA A 190 -5.66 1.46 6.40
C ALA A 190 -6.02 0.50 5.26
N SER A 191 -5.18 0.42 4.24
CA SER A 191 -5.50 -0.33 3.02
C SER A 191 -5.69 -1.83 3.25
N HIS A 192 -5.02 -2.41 4.27
CA HIS A 192 -5.07 -3.83 4.59
C HIS A 192 -4.81 -4.10 6.08
N SER A 193 -5.83 -3.92 6.91
CA SER A 193 -5.77 -4.15 8.36
C SER A 193 -7.11 -4.67 8.89
N ASN A 194 -7.06 -5.50 9.94
CA ASN A 194 -8.23 -6.12 10.54
C ASN A 194 -8.51 -5.54 11.94
N SER A 195 -9.56 -6.03 12.61
CA SER A 195 -9.89 -5.66 13.99
C SER A 195 -9.03 -6.47 14.99
N ARG A 196 -8.35 -5.77 15.91
CA ARG A 196 -7.57 -6.41 16.99
C ARG A 196 -8.48 -7.05 18.05
N THR A 197 -9.70 -6.59 18.17
CA THR A 197 -10.72 -7.20 19.06
C THR A 197 -11.12 -8.59 18.58
N VAL A 198 -11.17 -8.85 17.28
CA VAL A 198 -11.49 -10.16 16.70
C VAL A 198 -10.26 -11.09 16.68
N CYS A 199 -9.10 -10.56 16.31
CA CYS A 199 -7.83 -11.29 16.31
C CYS A 199 -6.73 -10.37 16.89
N PRO A 200 -6.09 -10.75 18.04
CA PRO A 200 -5.19 -9.86 18.78
C PRO A 200 -3.80 -9.68 18.16
N ALA A 201 -3.67 -9.95 16.87
CA ALA A 201 -2.44 -9.70 16.14
C ALA A 201 -2.08 -8.20 16.22
N LYS A 202 -0.83 -7.89 16.54
CA LYS A 202 -0.36 -6.49 16.67
C LYS A 202 -0.52 -5.68 15.38
N ARG A 203 -0.54 -6.35 14.24
CA ARG A 203 -0.75 -5.76 12.91
C ARG A 203 -2.18 -5.29 12.67
N ASN A 204 -3.13 -5.78 13.49
CA ASN A 204 -4.53 -5.37 13.47
C ASN A 204 -4.75 -4.09 14.27
N LEU A 205 -5.78 -3.34 13.94
CA LEU A 205 -6.12 -2.06 14.54
C LEU A 205 -7.03 -2.25 15.78
N THR A 206 -6.80 -1.45 16.82
CA THR A 206 -7.74 -1.38 17.94
C THR A 206 -9.03 -0.67 17.53
N ASP A 207 -10.11 -0.88 18.31
CA ASP A 207 -11.39 -0.20 18.05
C ASP A 207 -11.27 1.33 18.06
N ASP A 208 -10.38 1.87 18.90
CA ASP A 208 -10.15 3.31 18.96
C ASP A 208 -9.40 3.82 17.71
N MET A 209 -8.45 3.03 17.17
CA MET A 209 -7.80 3.34 15.90
C MET A 209 -8.80 3.30 14.74
N LEU A 210 -9.68 2.30 14.68
CA LEU A 210 -10.74 2.20 13.67
C LEU A 210 -11.68 3.41 13.72
N LYS A 211 -12.10 3.82 14.92
CA LYS A 211 -12.93 5.02 15.12
C LYS A 211 -12.21 6.29 14.68
N GLU A 212 -10.89 6.40 14.95
CA GLU A 212 -10.12 7.57 14.59
C GLU A 212 -9.97 7.69 13.07
N ILE A 213 -9.70 6.59 12.36
CA ILE A 213 -9.71 6.57 10.88
C ILE A 213 -11.07 7.01 10.36
N ALA A 214 -12.17 6.48 10.90
CA ALA A 214 -13.53 6.83 10.49
C ALA A 214 -13.83 8.34 10.67
N LYS A 215 -13.35 8.98 11.74
CA LYS A 215 -13.51 10.44 11.97
C LYS A 215 -12.85 11.28 10.87
N THR A 216 -11.78 10.81 10.26
CA THR A 216 -11.14 11.53 9.14
C THR A 216 -11.91 11.39 7.83
N GLY A 217 -12.96 10.54 7.77
CA GLY A 217 -13.62 10.17 6.52
C GLY A 217 -12.86 9.11 5.73
N GLY A 218 -11.93 8.42 6.37
CA GLY A 218 -11.13 7.35 5.79
C GLY A 218 -11.85 6.01 5.73
N LEU A 219 -11.13 4.98 5.30
CA LEU A 219 -11.64 3.61 5.20
C LEU A 219 -10.59 2.59 5.63
N VAL A 220 -11.06 1.38 5.95
CA VAL A 220 -10.21 0.24 6.29
C VAL A 220 -10.50 -0.91 5.33
N GLY A 221 -9.46 -1.39 4.65
CA GLY A 221 -9.50 -2.60 3.83
C GLY A 221 -9.15 -3.82 4.67
N MET A 222 -9.86 -4.92 4.44
CA MET A 222 -9.60 -6.18 5.13
C MET A 222 -8.31 -6.83 4.63
N ASN A 223 -7.56 -7.43 5.54
CA ASN A 223 -6.36 -8.21 5.23
C ASN A 223 -6.68 -9.71 5.30
N SER A 224 -6.43 -10.43 4.22
CA SER A 224 -6.71 -11.87 4.12
C SER A 224 -5.58 -12.76 4.63
N LEU A 225 -4.48 -12.20 5.16
CA LEU A 225 -3.41 -12.99 5.76
C LEU A 225 -3.98 -13.75 6.98
N ARG A 226 -3.83 -15.07 6.95
CA ARG A 226 -4.52 -15.99 7.86
C ARG A 226 -4.27 -15.68 9.34
N GLU A 227 -3.04 -15.32 9.68
CA GLU A 227 -2.60 -15.00 11.03
C GLU A 227 -3.22 -13.71 11.57
N PHE A 228 -3.75 -12.85 10.69
CA PHE A 228 -4.47 -11.62 11.07
C PHE A 228 -5.98 -11.82 11.11
N VAL A 229 -6.48 -12.97 10.58
CA VAL A 229 -7.91 -13.35 10.61
C VAL A 229 -8.24 -14.07 11.92
N SER A 230 -7.41 -15.04 12.34
CA SER A 230 -7.60 -15.74 13.62
C SER A 230 -6.27 -16.38 14.06
N GLU A 231 -6.08 -16.44 15.40
CA GLU A 231 -5.02 -17.23 16.01
C GLU A 231 -5.26 -18.75 15.86
N LYS A 232 -6.51 -19.15 15.68
CA LYS A 232 -6.88 -20.55 15.50
C LYS A 232 -6.91 -20.91 14.02
N ARG A 233 -6.07 -21.86 13.63
CA ARG A 233 -5.88 -22.25 12.23
C ARG A 233 -7.18 -22.71 11.55
N GLU A 234 -8.05 -23.41 12.28
CA GLU A 234 -9.34 -23.90 11.79
C GLU A 234 -10.37 -22.79 11.53
N GLU A 235 -10.17 -21.62 12.15
CA GLU A 235 -11.00 -20.43 11.97
C GLU A 235 -10.46 -19.47 10.88
N GLN A 236 -9.30 -19.75 10.29
CA GLN A 236 -8.66 -18.92 9.25
C GLN A 236 -9.37 -19.08 7.90
N ASN A 237 -10.56 -18.54 7.79
CA ASN A 237 -11.45 -18.68 6.63
C ASN A 237 -12.20 -17.37 6.32
N VAL A 238 -12.93 -17.35 5.20
CA VAL A 238 -13.66 -16.16 4.74
C VAL A 238 -14.75 -15.73 5.72
N GLN A 239 -15.44 -16.68 6.36
CA GLN A 239 -16.48 -16.36 7.35
C GLN A 239 -15.88 -15.59 8.53
N LYS A 240 -14.73 -16.06 9.04
CA LYS A 240 -14.03 -15.37 10.13
C LYS A 240 -13.49 -14.01 9.70
N LEU A 241 -13.06 -13.89 8.44
CA LEU A 241 -12.66 -12.58 7.89
C LEU A 241 -13.85 -11.60 7.90
N CYS A 242 -15.07 -12.06 7.63
CA CYS A 242 -16.26 -11.21 7.70
C CYS A 242 -16.59 -10.73 9.12
N ASP A 243 -16.15 -11.44 10.17
CA ASP A 243 -16.36 -10.99 11.56
C ASP A 243 -15.56 -9.71 11.89
N HIS A 244 -14.59 -9.34 11.07
CA HIS A 244 -13.81 -8.12 11.22
C HIS A 244 -14.49 -6.86 10.64
N LEU A 245 -15.60 -7.01 9.89
CA LEU A 245 -16.40 -5.92 9.36
C LEU A 245 -17.32 -5.32 10.43
#